data_dc696beec70782dae58c0c9500368c13
#
_entry.id   dc696beec70782dae58c0c9500368c13
#
_cell.length_a   1.000
_cell.length_b   1.000
_cell.length_c   1.000
_cell.angle_alpha   90.00
_cell.angle_beta   90.00
_cell.angle_gamma   90.00
#
_symmetry.space_group_name_H-M   'P 1'
#
loop_
_entity.id
_entity.type
_entity.pdbx_description
1 polymer ?
#
loop_
_entity_poly.entity_id
_entity_poly.type
_entity_poly.pdbx_seq_one_letter_code
_entity_poly.pdbx_strand_id
1 'polypeptide(L)'
;MNVSIITCNPGAIRSNHYHLKDFHFMYVLEGEIDYFYKEKDTGEVKYIKVREGDNIFTPDNELHATYFPVKTRLIVSSKLPRDQESYERDTVRVRFVTQENLQEMLARYA
;
A
#
# COMPACT_ATOMS: atom_id res chain seq x y z
N MET A 1 -10.96 -14.57 -5.44
CA MET A 1 -9.75 -14.36 -4.61
C MET A 1 -8.50 -14.53 -5.44
N ASN A 2 -7.51 -13.71 -5.19
CA ASN A 2 -6.24 -13.77 -5.90
C ASN A 2 -5.09 -13.73 -4.89
N VAL A 3 -4.03 -14.50 -5.15
CA VAL A 3 -2.82 -14.51 -4.33
C VAL A 3 -1.61 -14.28 -5.23
N SER A 4 -0.76 -13.33 -4.86
CA SER A 4 0.43 -12.97 -5.62
C SER A 4 1.63 -12.81 -4.71
N ILE A 5 2.82 -13.06 -5.26
CA ILE A 5 4.09 -12.72 -4.62
C ILE A 5 4.66 -11.52 -5.37
N ILE A 6 4.99 -10.46 -4.63
CA ILE A 6 5.48 -9.21 -5.20
C ILE A 6 6.85 -8.90 -4.59
N THR A 7 7.80 -8.53 -5.44
CA THR A 7 9.12 -8.05 -5.01
C THR A 7 9.21 -6.57 -5.32
N CYS A 8 9.62 -5.78 -4.31
CA CYS A 8 9.75 -4.34 -4.41
C CYS A 8 11.21 -3.94 -4.19
N ASN A 9 11.70 -3.06 -5.05
CA ASN A 9 13.06 -2.54 -4.95
C ASN A 9 13.20 -1.50 -3.83
N PRO A 10 14.38 -1.38 -3.23
CA PRO A 10 14.64 -0.30 -2.27
C PRO A 10 14.33 1.06 -2.87
N GLY A 11 13.65 1.91 -2.09
CA GLY A 11 13.27 3.26 -2.51
C GLY A 11 11.97 3.35 -3.30
N ALA A 12 11.35 2.24 -3.63
CA ALA A 12 10.09 2.25 -4.38
C ALA A 12 8.94 2.83 -3.55
N ILE A 13 8.08 3.59 -4.21
CA ILE A 13 6.79 4.04 -3.68
C ILE A 13 5.72 3.45 -4.57
N ARG A 14 4.78 2.75 -3.95
CA ARG A 14 3.69 2.08 -4.66
C ARG A 14 2.34 2.48 -4.07
N SER A 15 1.28 2.01 -4.72
CA SER A 15 -0.11 2.29 -4.34
C SER A 15 -0.47 3.74 -4.65
N ASN A 16 -0.65 4.62 -3.69
CA ASN A 16 -1.20 5.96 -3.91
C ASN A 16 -2.56 5.88 -4.58
N HIS A 17 -3.41 5.04 -4.01
CA HIS A 17 -4.75 4.80 -4.55
C HIS A 17 -5.67 4.23 -3.47
N TYR A 18 -6.96 4.17 -3.79
CA TYR A 18 -7.90 3.36 -3.04
C TYR A 18 -8.71 2.51 -4.03
N HIS A 19 -9.28 1.43 -3.51
CA HIS A 19 -10.15 0.55 -4.28
C HIS A 19 -11.61 0.81 -3.92
N LEU A 20 -12.49 0.70 -4.89
CA LEU A 20 -13.92 0.90 -4.68
C LEU A 20 -14.58 -0.31 -4.01
N LYS A 21 -14.15 -1.50 -4.37
CA LYS A 21 -14.75 -2.76 -3.91
C LYS A 21 -13.72 -3.76 -3.38
N ASP A 22 -12.50 -3.74 -3.90
CA ASP A 22 -11.47 -4.68 -3.52
C ASP A 22 -10.92 -4.36 -2.14
N PHE A 23 -10.45 -5.40 -1.46
CA PHE A 23 -9.64 -5.29 -0.26
C PHE A 23 -8.50 -6.31 -0.37
N HIS A 24 -7.45 -6.11 0.40
CA HIS A 24 -6.36 -7.08 0.39
C HIS A 24 -5.65 -7.19 1.72
N PHE A 25 -4.97 -8.32 1.88
CA PHE A 25 -4.00 -8.56 2.94
C PHE A 25 -2.62 -8.59 2.33
N MET A 26 -1.65 -8.04 3.05
CA MET A 26 -0.24 -8.14 2.69
C MET A 26 0.53 -8.76 3.85
N TYR A 27 1.32 -9.80 3.54
CA TYR A 27 2.21 -10.43 4.51
C TYR A 27 3.65 -10.16 4.07
N VAL A 28 4.48 -9.64 4.99
CA VAL A 28 5.88 -9.31 4.69
C VAL A 28 6.74 -10.53 4.90
N LEU A 29 7.22 -11.12 3.80
CA LEU A 29 8.15 -12.26 3.82
C LEU A 29 9.55 -11.85 4.21
N GLU A 30 10.02 -10.71 3.67
CA GLU A 30 11.29 -10.09 4.03
C GLU A 30 11.22 -8.60 3.76
N GLY A 31 11.99 -7.82 4.50
CA GLY A 31 12.01 -6.37 4.35
C GLY A 31 11.02 -5.67 5.26
N GLU A 32 10.55 -4.52 4.83
CA GLU A 32 9.60 -3.72 5.61
C GLU A 32 8.89 -2.69 4.74
N ILE A 33 7.76 -2.20 5.24
CA ILE A 33 6.94 -1.20 4.55
C ILE A 33 6.70 -0.03 5.49
N ASP A 34 6.91 1.19 4.99
CA ASP A 34 6.35 2.39 5.58
C ASP A 34 4.97 2.59 4.93
N TYR A 35 3.92 2.36 5.71
CA TYR A 35 2.55 2.31 5.21
C TYR A 35 1.79 3.54 5.68
N PHE A 36 1.40 4.40 4.72
CA PHE A 36 0.62 5.62 4.97
C PHE A 36 -0.81 5.38 4.50
N TYR A 37 -1.78 5.76 5.32
CA TYR A 37 -3.17 5.53 4.97
C TYR A 37 -4.09 6.58 5.57
N LYS A 38 -5.25 6.73 4.95
CA LYS A 38 -6.32 7.59 5.44
C LYS A 38 -7.64 7.15 4.83
N GLU A 39 -8.73 7.48 5.50
CA GLU A 39 -10.05 7.33 4.91
C GLU A 39 -10.14 8.32 3.74
N LYS A 40 -10.71 7.90 2.60
CA LYS A 40 -10.61 8.67 1.34
C LYS A 40 -11.22 10.07 1.40
N ASP A 41 -12.30 10.25 2.18
CA ASP A 41 -13.05 11.51 2.24
C ASP A 41 -12.68 12.37 3.44
N THR A 42 -12.02 11.83 4.45
CA THR A 42 -11.64 12.56 5.66
C THR A 42 -10.13 12.60 5.81
N GLY A 43 -9.66 13.68 6.37
CA GLY A 43 -8.37 14.19 6.12
C GLY A 43 -7.16 13.68 6.86
N GLU A 44 -7.25 12.84 7.85
CA GLU A 44 -6.08 12.60 8.69
C GLU A 44 -5.24 11.42 8.19
N VAL A 45 -3.99 11.70 7.78
CA VAL A 45 -3.03 10.66 7.40
C VAL A 45 -2.56 9.94 8.66
N LYS A 46 -2.53 8.60 8.57
CA LYS A 46 -2.01 7.71 9.61
C LYS A 46 -0.84 6.93 9.04
N TYR A 47 -0.03 6.38 9.92
CA TYR A 47 1.18 5.66 9.54
C TYR A 47 1.36 4.42 10.40
N ILE A 48 1.86 3.35 9.78
CA ILE A 48 2.31 2.16 10.49
C ILE A 48 3.53 1.56 9.77
N LYS A 49 4.51 1.12 10.53
CA LYS A 49 5.64 0.34 10.02
C LYS A 49 5.23 -1.12 10.03
N VAL A 50 5.23 -1.75 8.86
CA VAL A 50 4.93 -3.18 8.71
C VAL A 50 6.27 -3.90 8.51
N ARG A 51 6.61 -4.78 9.43
CA ARG A 51 7.90 -5.46 9.44
C ARG A 51 7.80 -6.90 8.96
N GLU A 52 8.94 -7.52 8.75
CA GLU A 52 9.01 -8.94 8.40
C GLU A 52 8.17 -9.78 9.37
N GLY A 53 7.33 -10.64 8.83
CA GLY A 53 6.42 -11.47 9.62
C GLY A 53 5.10 -10.79 9.98
N ASP A 54 4.96 -9.49 9.73
CA ASP A 54 3.72 -8.78 9.98
C ASP A 54 2.77 -8.91 8.79
N ASN A 55 1.50 -8.72 9.09
CA ASN A 55 0.42 -8.77 8.13
C ASN A 55 -0.42 -7.51 8.28
N ILE A 56 -0.84 -6.92 7.18
CA ILE A 56 -1.68 -5.73 7.21
C ILE A 56 -2.90 -5.91 6.28
N PHE A 57 -4.05 -5.48 6.76
CA PHE A 57 -5.29 -5.49 5.99
C PHE A 57 -5.57 -4.09 5.45
N THR A 58 -5.83 -4.00 4.15
CA THR A 58 -6.25 -2.75 3.48
C THR A 58 -7.70 -2.91 3.05
N PRO A 59 -8.64 -2.22 3.71
CA PRO A 59 -10.05 -2.28 3.30
C PRO A 59 -10.31 -1.47 2.04
N ASP A 60 -11.49 -1.68 1.44
CA ASP A 60 -11.96 -0.83 0.36
C ASP A 60 -12.07 0.62 0.85
N ASN A 61 -11.98 1.55 -0.08
CA ASN A 61 -12.10 3.00 0.18
C ASN A 61 -11.06 3.59 1.13
N GLU A 62 -10.03 2.84 1.51
CA GLU A 62 -8.89 3.39 2.25
C GLU A 62 -7.80 3.81 1.27
N LEU A 63 -7.52 5.11 1.23
CA LEU A 63 -6.39 5.64 0.47
C LEU A 63 -5.11 5.22 1.15
N HIS A 64 -4.21 4.59 0.40
CA HIS A 64 -2.95 4.09 0.97
C HIS A 64 -1.79 4.28 0.02
N ALA A 65 -0.61 4.40 0.60
CA ALA A 65 0.66 4.46 -0.12
C ALA A 65 1.70 3.68 0.66
N THR A 66 2.57 3.00 -0.06
CA THR A 66 3.59 2.14 0.53
C THR A 66 4.97 2.58 0.04
N TYR A 67 5.87 2.78 1.00
CA TYR A 67 7.27 3.05 0.71
C TYR A 67 8.11 1.88 1.22
N PHE A 68 9.07 1.44 0.40
CA PHE A 68 9.92 0.30 0.70
C PHE A 68 11.37 0.78 0.90
N PRO A 69 11.81 1.00 2.15
CA PRO A 69 13.17 1.50 2.39
C PRO A 69 14.25 0.48 2.05
N VAL A 70 13.90 -0.80 2.03
CA VAL A 70 14.79 -1.91 1.70
C VAL A 70 14.10 -2.83 0.71
N LYS A 71 14.85 -3.75 0.10
CA LYS A 71 14.26 -4.79 -0.75
C LYS A 71 13.21 -5.55 0.07
N THR A 72 12.01 -5.67 -0.46
CA THR A 72 10.88 -6.25 0.26
C THR A 72 10.15 -7.26 -0.63
N ARG A 73 9.78 -8.39 -0.04
CA ARG A 73 8.97 -9.41 -0.69
C ARG A 73 7.68 -9.60 0.11
N LEU A 74 6.57 -9.59 -0.62
CA LEU A 74 5.23 -9.64 -0.04
C LEU A 74 4.44 -10.80 -0.62
N ILE A 75 3.59 -11.41 0.22
CA ILE A 75 2.44 -12.17 -0.29
C ILE A 75 1.24 -11.24 -0.18
N VAL A 76 0.51 -11.08 -1.29
CA VAL A 76 -0.69 -10.24 -1.34
C VAL A 76 -1.87 -11.12 -1.70
N SER A 77 -2.91 -11.07 -0.89
CA SER A 77 -4.18 -11.77 -1.12
C SER A 77 -5.28 -10.73 -1.28
N SER A 78 -6.00 -10.76 -2.39
CA SER A 78 -7.06 -9.81 -2.68
C SER A 78 -8.39 -10.51 -2.96
N LYS A 79 -9.50 -9.77 -2.79
CA LYS A 79 -10.83 -10.27 -3.04
C LYS A 79 -11.08 -10.46 -4.54
N LEU A 80 -10.72 -9.46 -5.33
CA LEU A 80 -11.00 -9.43 -6.77
C LEU A 80 -9.83 -10.00 -7.58
N PRO A 81 -10.12 -10.55 -8.79
CA PRO A 81 -9.06 -10.94 -9.71
C PRO A 81 -8.19 -9.73 -10.08
N ARG A 82 -6.90 -9.99 -10.32
CA ARG A 82 -5.94 -8.94 -10.67
C ARG A 82 -5.67 -8.87 -12.17
N ASP A 83 -6.67 -9.15 -13.01
CA ASP A 83 -6.53 -8.83 -14.41
C ASP A 83 -6.55 -7.32 -14.59
N GLN A 84 -5.86 -6.85 -15.64
CA GLN A 84 -5.63 -5.43 -15.88
C GLN A 84 -6.92 -4.61 -15.92
N GLU A 85 -7.93 -5.10 -16.61
CA GLU A 85 -9.18 -4.37 -16.80
C GLU A 85 -9.96 -4.23 -15.50
N SER A 86 -10.13 -5.31 -14.75
CA SER A 86 -10.84 -5.29 -13.46
C SER A 86 -10.12 -4.42 -12.45
N TYR A 87 -8.79 -4.52 -12.40
CA TYR A 87 -7.98 -3.71 -11.49
C TYR A 87 -8.13 -2.22 -11.77
N GLU A 88 -8.03 -1.80 -13.04
CA GLU A 88 -8.12 -0.39 -13.41
C GLU A 88 -9.52 0.18 -13.12
N ARG A 89 -10.58 -0.58 -13.35
CA ARG A 89 -11.94 -0.12 -13.08
C ARG A 89 -12.20 0.09 -11.59
N ASP A 90 -11.52 -0.65 -10.73
CA ASP A 90 -11.74 -0.62 -9.29
C ASP A 90 -10.76 0.32 -8.57
N THR A 91 -9.81 0.89 -9.28
CA THR A 91 -8.72 1.68 -8.68
C THR A 91 -8.88 3.16 -8.96
N VAL A 92 -8.85 3.97 -7.90
CA VAL A 92 -8.84 5.44 -7.99
C VAL A 92 -7.50 5.93 -7.48
N ARG A 93 -6.72 6.58 -8.36
CA ARG A 93 -5.37 7.03 -8.04
C ARG A 93 -5.39 8.43 -7.42
N VAL A 94 -4.73 8.58 -6.28
CA VAL A 94 -4.55 9.85 -5.59
C VAL A 94 -3.12 9.89 -5.05
N ARG A 95 -2.26 10.68 -5.67
CA ARG A 95 -0.86 10.77 -5.27
C ARG A 95 -0.71 11.66 -4.06
N PHE A 96 -0.47 11.08 -2.89
CA PHE A 96 -0.26 11.85 -1.66
C PHE A 96 1.11 11.58 -1.02
N VAL A 97 1.77 10.48 -1.36
CA VAL A 97 3.16 10.22 -0.95
C VAL A 97 4.00 10.11 -2.23
N THR A 98 4.97 11.00 -2.38
CA THR A 98 5.81 11.09 -3.58
C THR A 98 7.28 11.12 -3.19
N GLN A 99 8.18 10.93 -4.16
CA GLN A 99 9.61 11.07 -3.90
C GLN A 99 9.94 12.47 -3.38
N GLU A 100 9.24 13.49 -3.86
CA GLU A 100 9.44 14.88 -3.47
C GLU A 100 9.05 15.17 -2.02
N ASN A 101 7.98 14.53 -1.50
CA ASN A 101 7.52 14.80 -0.14
C ASN A 101 7.83 13.68 0.86
N LEU A 102 8.50 12.62 0.43
CA LEU A 102 8.71 11.43 1.27
C LEU A 102 9.38 11.75 2.60
N GLN A 103 10.43 12.55 2.60
CA GLN A 103 11.16 12.88 3.83
C GLN A 103 10.28 13.66 4.81
N GLU A 104 9.49 14.58 4.30
CA GLU A 104 8.52 15.33 5.10
C GLU A 104 7.45 14.41 5.68
N MET A 105 6.93 13.50 4.87
CA MET A 105 5.91 12.53 5.33
C MET A 105 6.45 11.61 6.42
N LEU A 106 7.66 11.11 6.25
CA LEU A 106 8.32 10.28 7.27
C LEU A 106 8.58 11.05 8.55
N ALA A 107 9.07 12.29 8.43
CA ALA A 107 9.34 13.12 9.60
C ALA A 107 8.07 13.47 10.37
N ARG A 108 6.95 13.62 9.66
CA ARG A 108 5.70 14.04 10.26
C ARG A 108 4.90 12.88 10.88
N TYR A 109 4.88 11.71 10.23
CA TYR A 109 3.97 10.63 10.59
C TYR A 109 4.67 9.36 11.10
N ALA A 110 5.91 9.13 10.73
CA ALA A 110 6.63 7.93 11.13
C ALA A 110 7.11 7.95 12.59
#